data_e220785d2f7a3184c399b8c884797c2f
#
_entry.id   e220785d2f7a3184c399b8c884797c2f
#
_cell.length_a   1.000
_cell.length_b   1.000
_cell.length_c   1.000
_cell.angle_alpha   90.00
_cell.angle_beta   90.00
_cell.angle_gamma   90.00
#
_symmetry.space_group_name_H-M   'P 1'
#
loop_
_entity.id
_entity.type
_entity.pdbx_description
1 polymer ?
#
loop_
_entity_poly.entity_id
_entity_poly.type
_entity_poly.pdbx_seq_one_letter_code
_entity_poly.pdbx_strand_id
1 'polypeptide(L)'
;MDVREALRRRRMHRAFSPDPVSEEVLAELTWAATRAPMGGNELVRRIVAICDAAVVRTVREVTPSFLADSPAILLICTDLDRAEAAMGRQGRDILSLLDAGAAAQNVALAATALGLGVCFVRSVNDAALRAVLNLPANVRPDILIGIGYPSPTPSPAMRYGKPVVYRDRFGQEWGPSLPRVVGGVSREAGGRDSDRFRMALYLVASARDCLDEPLVYGPFRMIEGVSRLLSDRAPVDGFLAEMKAQIDQQKYNVMADREAFGRWLDELLARFGAEAARRNGVEETR
;
A
#
# COMPACT_ATOMS: atom_id res chain seq x y z
N MET A 1 2.04 -27.52 6.14
CA MET A 1 1.91 -26.83 7.45
C MET A 1 0.45 -26.82 7.84
N ASP A 2 0.11 -27.07 9.11
CA ASP A 2 -1.28 -26.91 9.57
C ASP A 2 -1.64 -25.44 9.85
N VAL A 3 -2.94 -25.15 9.99
CA VAL A 3 -3.45 -23.79 10.19
C VAL A 3 -2.93 -23.15 11.48
N ARG A 4 -2.81 -23.92 12.56
CA ARG A 4 -2.31 -23.40 13.86
C ARG A 4 -0.85 -22.98 13.75
N GLU A 5 -0.06 -23.75 13.02
CA GLU A 5 1.34 -23.46 12.77
C GLU A 5 1.48 -22.22 11.85
N ALA A 6 0.67 -22.12 10.79
CA ALA A 6 0.64 -20.93 9.93
C ALA A 6 0.28 -19.67 10.72
N LEU A 7 -0.74 -19.73 11.58
CA LEU A 7 -1.13 -18.63 12.47
C LEU A 7 -0.01 -18.21 13.43
N ARG A 8 0.75 -19.17 13.97
CA ARG A 8 1.90 -18.90 14.86
C ARG A 8 3.08 -18.27 14.12
N ARG A 9 3.37 -18.73 12.91
CA ARG A 9 4.54 -18.30 12.12
C ARG A 9 4.29 -17.02 11.35
N ARG A 10 3.06 -16.76 10.93
CA ARG A 10 2.72 -15.57 10.14
C ARG A 10 3.26 -14.30 10.79
N ARG A 11 4.03 -13.55 10.03
CA ARG A 11 4.58 -12.24 10.41
C ARG A 11 4.43 -11.25 9.28
N MET A 12 4.54 -9.95 9.59
CA MET A 12 4.80 -8.91 8.60
C MET A 12 6.29 -8.82 8.34
N HIS A 13 6.70 -9.07 7.11
CA HIS A 13 8.09 -8.96 6.69
C HIS A 13 8.31 -7.62 6.00
N ARG A 14 9.39 -6.93 6.33
CA ARG A 14 9.78 -5.64 5.76
C ARG A 14 11.15 -5.67 5.09
N ALA A 15 11.71 -6.86 4.92
CA ALA A 15 12.91 -7.13 4.16
C ALA A 15 12.73 -8.49 3.47
N PHE A 16 13.00 -8.53 2.18
CA PHE A 16 12.86 -9.72 1.34
C PHE A 16 14.19 -10.00 0.62
N SER A 17 14.38 -11.28 0.26
CA SER A 17 15.38 -11.68 -0.72
C SER A 17 15.01 -11.11 -2.09
N PRO A 18 15.99 -10.81 -2.96
CA PRO A 18 15.73 -10.43 -4.34
C PRO A 18 15.22 -11.58 -5.23
N ASP A 19 15.13 -12.79 -4.69
CA ASP A 19 14.69 -13.96 -5.43
C ASP A 19 13.26 -13.78 -5.94
N PRO A 20 12.99 -14.06 -7.24
CA PRO A 20 11.68 -13.89 -7.82
C PRO A 20 10.67 -14.87 -7.22
N VAL A 21 9.42 -14.44 -7.13
CA VAL A 21 8.28 -15.32 -6.80
C VAL A 21 7.70 -15.82 -8.13
N SER A 22 7.54 -17.13 -8.27
CA SER A 22 7.04 -17.71 -9.52
C SER A 22 5.55 -17.42 -9.72
N GLU A 23 5.11 -17.48 -10.99
CA GLU A 23 3.70 -17.25 -11.33
C GLU A 23 2.78 -18.30 -10.71
N GLU A 24 3.23 -19.55 -10.58
CA GLU A 24 2.46 -20.63 -9.93
C GLU A 24 2.21 -20.32 -8.45
N VAL A 25 3.22 -19.81 -7.76
CA VAL A 25 3.09 -19.40 -6.36
C VAL A 25 2.15 -18.20 -6.23
N LEU A 26 2.24 -17.21 -7.13
CA LEU A 26 1.31 -16.08 -7.15
C LEU A 26 -0.12 -16.52 -7.47
N ALA A 27 -0.30 -17.50 -8.36
CA ALA A 27 -1.61 -18.09 -8.65
C ALA A 27 -2.20 -18.77 -7.42
N GLU A 28 -1.39 -19.54 -6.64
CA GLU A 28 -1.83 -20.16 -5.39
C GLU A 28 -2.24 -19.12 -4.33
N LEU A 29 -1.46 -18.06 -4.19
CA LEU A 29 -1.80 -16.95 -3.27
C LEU A 29 -3.05 -16.19 -3.71
N THR A 30 -3.23 -15.99 -5.00
CA THR A 30 -4.45 -15.39 -5.58
C THR A 30 -5.66 -16.30 -5.33
N TRP A 31 -5.50 -17.61 -5.54
CA TRP A 31 -6.55 -18.58 -5.20
C TRP A 31 -6.92 -18.50 -3.72
N ALA A 32 -5.94 -18.46 -2.81
CA ALA A 32 -6.20 -18.33 -1.38
C ALA A 32 -7.01 -17.06 -1.04
N ALA A 33 -6.73 -15.94 -1.70
CA ALA A 33 -7.51 -14.71 -1.56
C ALA A 33 -8.98 -14.92 -2.01
N THR A 34 -9.22 -15.67 -3.08
CA THR A 34 -10.59 -15.95 -3.56
C THR A 34 -11.41 -16.83 -2.62
N ARG A 35 -10.75 -17.56 -1.72
CA ARG A 35 -11.41 -18.44 -0.73
C ARG A 35 -11.90 -17.72 0.52
N ALA A 36 -11.63 -16.43 0.66
CA ALA A 36 -12.17 -15.63 1.77
C ALA A 36 -13.69 -15.45 1.62
N PRO A 37 -14.43 -15.35 2.74
CA PRO A 37 -15.84 -15.04 2.70
C PRO A 37 -16.10 -13.71 1.99
N MET A 38 -17.33 -13.52 1.51
CA MET A 38 -17.78 -12.31 0.82
C MET A 38 -19.16 -11.92 1.33
N GLY A 39 -19.35 -10.62 1.59
CA GLY A 39 -20.64 -10.06 1.93
C GLY A 39 -21.68 -10.37 0.87
N GLY A 40 -22.89 -10.79 1.27
CA GLY A 40 -23.96 -11.17 0.37
C GLY A 40 -23.63 -12.32 -0.60
N ASN A 41 -22.49 -12.99 -0.44
CA ASN A 41 -21.95 -13.98 -1.40
C ASN A 41 -21.73 -13.37 -2.80
N GLU A 42 -21.46 -12.06 -2.89
CA GLU A 42 -21.29 -11.32 -4.14
C GLU A 42 -19.82 -11.13 -4.49
N LEU A 43 -19.45 -11.46 -5.75
CA LEU A 43 -18.09 -11.35 -6.25
C LEU A 43 -17.75 -9.91 -6.64
N VAL A 44 -17.54 -9.06 -5.62
CA VAL A 44 -17.17 -7.65 -5.79
C VAL A 44 -15.65 -7.42 -5.77
N ARG A 45 -14.90 -8.41 -5.28
CA ARG A 45 -13.43 -8.35 -5.18
C ARG A 45 -12.79 -8.48 -6.56
N ARG A 46 -11.74 -7.68 -6.79
CA ARG A 46 -10.82 -7.78 -7.92
C ARG A 46 -9.41 -7.93 -7.37
N ILE A 47 -8.56 -8.68 -8.05
CA ILE A 47 -7.18 -8.91 -7.63
C ILE A 47 -6.28 -8.62 -8.82
N VAL A 48 -5.25 -7.81 -8.60
CA VAL A 48 -4.18 -7.58 -9.57
C VAL A 48 -2.92 -8.23 -9.04
N ALA A 49 -2.41 -9.23 -9.74
CA ALA A 49 -1.12 -9.84 -9.47
C ALA A 49 -0.05 -9.07 -10.26
N ILE A 50 0.96 -8.55 -9.57
CA ILE A 50 2.01 -7.70 -10.13
C ILE A 50 3.34 -8.42 -9.92
N CYS A 51 3.91 -8.93 -11.01
CA CYS A 51 5.16 -9.68 -11.04
C CYS A 51 6.20 -9.09 -12.04
N ASP A 52 5.78 -8.23 -12.96
CA ASP A 52 6.72 -7.49 -13.80
C ASP A 52 7.60 -6.58 -12.95
N ALA A 53 8.93 -6.71 -13.09
CA ALA A 53 9.89 -6.02 -12.23
C ALA A 53 9.84 -4.49 -12.37
N ALA A 54 9.46 -3.96 -13.55
CA ALA A 54 9.32 -2.53 -13.76
C ALA A 54 8.04 -2.00 -13.09
N VAL A 55 6.93 -2.73 -13.25
CA VAL A 55 5.65 -2.38 -12.60
C VAL A 55 5.77 -2.47 -11.09
N VAL A 56 6.39 -3.53 -10.54
CA VAL A 56 6.67 -3.67 -9.10
C VAL A 56 7.46 -2.48 -8.58
N ARG A 57 8.56 -2.08 -9.27
CA ARG A 57 9.35 -0.90 -8.87
C ARG A 57 8.49 0.37 -8.86
N THR A 58 7.71 0.59 -9.93
CA THR A 58 6.88 1.78 -10.06
C THR A 58 5.82 1.84 -8.96
N VAL A 59 5.14 0.72 -8.66
CA VAL A 59 4.16 0.65 -7.56
C VAL A 59 4.84 0.96 -6.21
N ARG A 60 6.05 0.44 -5.98
CA ARG A 60 6.82 0.72 -4.76
C ARG A 60 7.21 2.19 -4.65
N GLU A 61 7.56 2.85 -5.76
CA GLU A 61 7.92 4.25 -5.79
C GLU A 61 6.73 5.19 -5.51
N VAL A 62 5.53 4.86 -5.99
CA VAL A 62 4.32 5.66 -5.75
C VAL A 62 3.59 5.31 -4.44
N THR A 63 4.10 4.34 -3.68
CA THR A 63 3.51 3.95 -2.40
C THR A 63 4.28 4.58 -1.24
N PRO A 64 3.71 5.51 -0.47
CA PRO A 64 4.42 6.25 0.58
C PRO A 64 4.82 5.39 1.78
N SER A 65 4.29 4.21 1.93
CA SER A 65 4.62 3.28 2.99
C SER A 65 5.32 2.01 2.48
N PHE A 66 5.98 1.30 3.38
CA PHE A 66 6.90 0.23 3.08
C PHE A 66 6.24 -1.00 2.46
N LEU A 67 6.25 -1.13 1.13
CA LEU A 67 6.14 -2.43 0.47
C LEU A 67 7.44 -3.25 0.60
N ALA A 68 8.44 -2.68 1.27
CA ALA A 68 9.79 -3.21 1.36
C ALA A 68 10.39 -3.49 -0.04
N ASP A 69 11.41 -4.33 -0.13
CA ASP A 69 11.97 -4.75 -1.42
C ASP A 69 11.29 -6.02 -1.95
N SER A 70 9.95 -6.13 -1.76
CA SER A 70 9.18 -7.28 -2.22
C SER A 70 9.28 -7.44 -3.75
N PRO A 71 9.65 -8.63 -4.25
CA PRO A 71 9.79 -8.89 -5.68
C PRO A 71 8.44 -9.05 -6.40
N ALA A 72 7.35 -9.26 -5.67
CA ALA A 72 5.99 -9.38 -6.22
C ALA A 72 4.98 -8.70 -5.30
N ILE A 73 3.84 -8.30 -5.86
CA ILE A 73 2.77 -7.60 -5.16
C ILE A 73 1.42 -8.19 -5.58
N LEU A 74 0.51 -8.42 -4.64
CA LEU A 74 -0.90 -8.57 -4.90
C LEU A 74 -1.63 -7.30 -4.45
N LEU A 75 -2.46 -6.75 -5.33
CA LEU A 75 -3.39 -5.68 -4.98
C LEU A 75 -4.80 -6.25 -4.92
N ILE A 76 -5.43 -6.13 -3.75
CA ILE A 76 -6.84 -6.45 -3.58
C ILE A 76 -7.62 -5.15 -3.77
N CYS A 77 -8.64 -5.21 -4.65
CA CYS A 77 -9.51 -4.09 -4.99
C CYS A 77 -10.97 -4.48 -4.79
N THR A 78 -11.84 -3.46 -4.71
CA THR A 78 -13.29 -3.60 -4.75
C THR A 78 -13.88 -2.88 -5.96
N ASP A 79 -14.76 -3.57 -6.69
CA ASP A 79 -15.67 -2.97 -7.67
C ASP A 79 -16.82 -2.30 -6.90
N LEU A 80 -16.74 -0.98 -6.78
CA LEU A 80 -17.65 -0.19 -5.94
C LEU A 80 -19.09 -0.18 -6.44
N ASP A 81 -19.28 -0.10 -7.77
CA ASP A 81 -20.62 -0.09 -8.38
C ASP A 81 -21.32 -1.42 -8.13
N ARG A 82 -20.62 -2.52 -8.31
CA ARG A 82 -21.14 -3.85 -8.03
C ARG A 82 -21.42 -4.05 -6.55
N ALA A 83 -20.54 -3.57 -5.67
CA ALA A 83 -20.74 -3.65 -4.22
C ALA A 83 -21.99 -2.86 -3.77
N GLU A 84 -22.19 -1.65 -4.31
CA GLU A 84 -23.36 -0.83 -4.02
C GLU A 84 -24.63 -1.43 -4.58
N ALA A 85 -24.62 -1.92 -5.82
CA ALA A 85 -25.77 -2.56 -6.43
C ALA A 85 -26.23 -3.83 -5.70
N ALA A 86 -25.29 -4.64 -5.20
CA ALA A 86 -25.58 -5.89 -4.53
C ALA A 86 -25.95 -5.73 -3.05
N MET A 87 -25.31 -4.79 -2.33
CA MET A 87 -25.37 -4.71 -0.87
C MET A 87 -25.63 -3.30 -0.34
N GLY A 88 -25.95 -2.32 -1.21
CA GLY A 88 -26.14 -0.94 -0.84
C GLY A 88 -24.87 -0.25 -0.33
N ARG A 89 -24.99 0.95 0.24
CA ARG A 89 -23.87 1.72 0.80
C ARG A 89 -23.04 0.95 1.83
N GLN A 90 -23.70 0.18 2.69
CA GLN A 90 -22.99 -0.61 3.70
C GLN A 90 -22.07 -1.65 3.03
N GLY A 91 -22.51 -2.27 1.94
CA GLY A 91 -21.69 -3.19 1.14
C GLY A 91 -20.48 -2.50 0.54
N ARG A 92 -20.70 -1.35 -0.09
CA ARG A 92 -19.68 -0.53 -0.71
C ARG A 92 -18.62 -0.01 0.27
N ASP A 93 -19.07 0.55 1.40
CA ASP A 93 -18.19 1.35 2.28
C ASP A 93 -17.61 0.54 3.45
N ILE A 94 -18.27 -0.56 3.86
CA ILE A 94 -17.88 -1.35 5.04
C ILE A 94 -17.59 -2.81 4.70
N LEU A 95 -18.60 -3.54 4.18
CA LEU A 95 -18.46 -5.00 4.00
C LEU A 95 -17.36 -5.37 3.04
N SER A 96 -17.20 -4.63 1.95
CA SER A 96 -16.11 -4.83 0.98
C SER A 96 -14.71 -4.67 1.59
N LEU A 97 -14.53 -3.79 2.57
CA LEU A 97 -13.26 -3.64 3.28
C LEU A 97 -13.00 -4.82 4.23
N LEU A 98 -14.03 -5.33 4.90
CA LEU A 98 -13.93 -6.55 5.71
C LEU A 98 -13.58 -7.75 4.85
N ASP A 99 -14.20 -7.88 3.68
CA ASP A 99 -13.92 -8.93 2.68
C ASP A 99 -12.46 -8.84 2.17
N ALA A 100 -11.97 -7.64 1.89
CA ALA A 100 -10.59 -7.41 1.49
C ALA A 100 -9.60 -7.79 2.60
N GLY A 101 -9.90 -7.45 3.85
CA GLY A 101 -9.11 -7.85 5.02
C GLY A 101 -9.05 -9.37 5.21
N ALA A 102 -10.18 -10.06 5.06
CA ALA A 102 -10.26 -11.52 5.12
C ALA A 102 -9.44 -12.19 4.01
N ALA A 103 -9.52 -11.64 2.78
CA ALA A 103 -8.72 -12.12 1.65
C ALA A 103 -7.21 -11.93 1.88
N ALA A 104 -6.81 -10.75 2.36
CA ALA A 104 -5.42 -10.47 2.70
C ALA A 104 -4.88 -11.44 3.76
N GLN A 105 -5.67 -11.76 4.78
CA GLN A 105 -5.28 -12.73 5.81
C GLN A 105 -5.10 -14.14 5.23
N ASN A 106 -5.97 -14.58 4.32
CA ASN A 106 -5.79 -15.86 3.63
C ASN A 106 -4.48 -15.89 2.84
N VAL A 107 -4.16 -14.82 2.10
CA VAL A 107 -2.86 -14.70 1.41
C VAL A 107 -1.70 -14.81 2.39
N ALA A 108 -1.78 -14.15 3.54
CA ALA A 108 -0.71 -14.19 4.53
C ALA A 108 -0.49 -15.58 5.13
N LEU A 109 -1.56 -16.33 5.36
CA LEU A 109 -1.48 -17.72 5.86
C LEU A 109 -0.92 -18.66 4.80
N ALA A 110 -1.40 -18.56 3.55
CA ALA A 110 -0.91 -19.35 2.43
C ALA A 110 0.58 -19.05 2.14
N ALA A 111 0.97 -17.78 2.08
CA ALA A 111 2.37 -17.38 1.92
C ALA A 111 3.26 -17.97 3.02
N THR A 112 2.81 -17.90 4.28
CA THR A 112 3.54 -18.48 5.41
C THR A 112 3.68 -19.99 5.26
N ALA A 113 2.66 -20.70 4.79
CA ALA A 113 2.70 -22.13 4.54
C ALA A 113 3.69 -22.52 3.44
N LEU A 114 3.87 -21.64 2.44
CA LEU A 114 4.82 -21.77 1.33
C LEU A 114 6.24 -21.27 1.67
N GLY A 115 6.50 -20.82 2.90
CA GLY A 115 7.80 -20.27 3.30
C GLY A 115 8.04 -18.83 2.85
N LEU A 116 7.01 -18.15 2.36
CA LEU A 116 7.06 -16.75 1.94
C LEU A 116 6.71 -15.78 3.09
N GLY A 117 7.18 -14.55 2.96
CA GLY A 117 6.79 -13.41 3.78
C GLY A 117 5.82 -12.50 3.06
N VAL A 118 5.03 -11.76 3.84
CA VAL A 118 4.13 -10.72 3.33
C VAL A 118 4.29 -9.41 4.10
N CYS A 119 4.01 -8.31 3.41
CA CYS A 119 3.87 -6.99 3.99
C CYS A 119 2.57 -6.34 3.52
N PHE A 120 1.67 -6.00 4.43
CA PHE A 120 0.42 -5.30 4.10
C PHE A 120 0.63 -3.79 4.11
N VAL A 121 0.10 -3.13 3.09
CA VAL A 121 0.14 -1.69 2.95
C VAL A 121 -1.25 -1.18 2.54
N ARG A 122 -1.82 -0.28 3.36
CA ARG A 122 -3.07 0.42 3.05
C ARG A 122 -2.84 1.92 2.84
N SER A 123 -1.78 2.48 3.42
CA SER A 123 -1.40 3.87 3.17
C SER A 123 -0.86 4.01 1.75
N VAL A 124 -1.77 4.18 0.79
CA VAL A 124 -1.50 4.30 -0.63
C VAL A 124 -2.19 5.54 -1.17
N ASN A 125 -1.65 6.10 -2.23
CA ASN A 125 -2.35 7.13 -2.99
C ASN A 125 -3.12 6.50 -4.15
N ASP A 126 -4.45 6.58 -4.09
CA ASP A 126 -5.34 5.98 -5.08
C ASP A 126 -5.11 6.54 -6.49
N ALA A 127 -4.84 7.85 -6.63
CA ALA A 127 -4.62 8.48 -7.93
C ALA A 127 -3.33 7.96 -8.59
N ALA A 128 -2.24 7.84 -7.83
CA ALA A 128 -0.99 7.29 -8.32
C ALA A 128 -1.11 5.81 -8.70
N LEU A 129 -1.76 4.98 -7.87
CA LEU A 129 -2.00 3.57 -8.20
C LEU A 129 -2.88 3.40 -9.43
N ARG A 130 -3.91 4.23 -9.59
CA ARG A 130 -4.77 4.22 -10.78
C ARG A 130 -3.98 4.51 -12.05
N ALA A 131 -3.12 5.52 -12.01
CA ALA A 131 -2.27 5.89 -13.14
C ALA A 131 -1.28 4.76 -13.51
N VAL A 132 -0.67 4.11 -12.52
CA VAL A 132 0.32 3.04 -12.76
C VAL A 132 -0.32 1.73 -13.21
N LEU A 133 -1.49 1.38 -12.65
CA LEU A 133 -2.13 0.08 -12.84
C LEU A 133 -3.38 0.12 -13.72
N ASN A 134 -3.68 1.26 -14.36
CA ASN A 134 -4.87 1.48 -15.19
C ASN A 134 -6.19 1.08 -14.49
N LEU A 135 -6.31 1.40 -13.19
CA LEU A 135 -7.50 1.04 -12.44
C LEU A 135 -8.69 1.93 -12.84
N PRO A 136 -9.86 1.34 -13.20
CA PRO A 136 -11.06 2.11 -13.48
C PRO A 136 -11.52 2.95 -12.27
N ALA A 137 -12.24 4.04 -12.53
CA ALA A 137 -12.69 4.96 -11.47
C ALA A 137 -13.57 4.29 -10.40
N ASN A 138 -14.36 3.29 -10.79
CA ASN A 138 -15.23 2.51 -9.90
C ASN A 138 -14.52 1.35 -9.18
N VAL A 139 -13.22 1.14 -9.41
CA VAL A 139 -12.45 0.10 -8.72
C VAL A 139 -11.59 0.76 -7.65
N ARG A 140 -11.88 0.49 -6.38
CA ARG A 140 -11.11 1.01 -5.23
C ARG A 140 -9.94 0.06 -4.92
N PRO A 141 -8.69 0.56 -4.87
CA PRO A 141 -7.58 -0.20 -4.32
C PRO A 141 -7.74 -0.28 -2.79
N ASP A 142 -7.88 -1.49 -2.25
CA ASP A 142 -8.13 -1.69 -0.81
C ASP A 142 -6.86 -1.98 -0.03
N ILE A 143 -6.03 -2.90 -0.51
CA ILE A 143 -4.80 -3.29 0.19
C ILE A 143 -3.75 -3.83 -0.78
N LEU A 144 -2.53 -3.32 -0.68
CA LEU A 144 -1.35 -3.89 -1.31
C LEU A 144 -0.71 -4.93 -0.38
N ILE A 145 -0.28 -6.03 -0.96
CA ILE A 145 0.42 -7.11 -0.27
C ILE A 145 1.74 -7.34 -1.00
N GLY A 146 2.83 -6.82 -0.44
CA GLY A 146 4.18 -7.16 -0.88
C GLY A 146 4.49 -8.61 -0.50
N ILE A 147 5.05 -9.37 -1.44
CA ILE A 147 5.30 -10.80 -1.33
C ILE A 147 6.75 -11.11 -1.73
N GLY A 148 7.41 -12.00 -1.01
CA GLY A 148 8.75 -12.46 -1.33
C GLY A 148 9.28 -13.46 -0.30
N TYR A 149 10.42 -14.04 -0.57
CA TYR A 149 11.14 -14.84 0.41
C TYR A 149 11.69 -13.93 1.52
N PRO A 150 11.49 -14.25 2.81
CA PRO A 150 12.02 -13.43 3.89
C PRO A 150 13.54 -13.31 3.81
N SER A 151 14.06 -12.10 3.97
CA SER A 151 15.51 -11.91 4.14
C SER A 151 15.99 -12.66 5.38
N PRO A 152 17.23 -13.21 5.37
CA PRO A 152 17.87 -13.80 6.56
C PRO A 152 17.97 -12.83 7.74
N THR A 153 17.98 -11.53 7.48
CA THR A 153 17.96 -10.50 8.51
C THR A 153 16.62 -10.51 9.24
N PRO A 154 16.60 -10.78 10.55
CA PRO A 154 15.37 -10.95 11.30
C PRO A 154 14.52 -9.67 11.26
N SER A 155 13.24 -9.82 10.96
CA SER A 155 12.26 -8.77 11.16
C SER A 155 12.00 -8.51 12.65
N PRO A 156 11.81 -7.25 13.21
CA PRO A 156 11.54 -6.99 14.62
C PRO A 156 10.34 -7.78 15.13
N ALA A 157 10.42 -8.19 16.39
CA ALA A 157 9.25 -8.70 17.08
C ALA A 157 8.17 -7.63 17.11
N MET A 158 7.01 -7.94 16.56
CA MET A 158 5.82 -7.20 16.95
C MET A 158 5.56 -7.49 18.43
N ARG A 159 5.58 -6.44 19.24
CA ARG A 159 5.09 -6.54 20.62
C ARG A 159 3.57 -6.56 20.55
N TYR A 160 3.00 -7.74 20.55
CA TYR A 160 1.58 -7.86 20.84
C TYR A 160 1.38 -7.48 22.32
N GLY A 161 0.59 -6.45 22.57
CA GLY A 161 0.07 -6.22 23.93
C GLY A 161 -0.74 -7.44 24.38
N LYS A 162 -1.05 -7.51 25.69
CA LYS A 162 -1.98 -8.53 26.19
C LYS A 162 -3.31 -8.33 25.47
N PRO A 163 -3.82 -9.32 24.73
CA PRO A 163 -5.13 -9.16 24.08
C PRO A 163 -6.19 -9.00 25.15
N VAL A 164 -7.08 -8.03 24.94
CA VAL A 164 -8.24 -7.82 25.81
C VAL A 164 -9.41 -8.57 25.19
N VAL A 165 -9.87 -9.58 25.87
CA VAL A 165 -11.01 -10.42 25.46
C VAL A 165 -12.05 -10.40 26.57
N TYR A 166 -13.28 -10.15 26.19
CA TYR A 166 -14.41 -10.13 27.13
C TYR A 166 -15.29 -11.37 26.92
N ARG A 167 -15.92 -11.82 28.01
CA ARG A 167 -16.89 -12.89 28.02
C ARG A 167 -18.30 -12.30 28.11
N ASP A 168 -19.19 -12.76 27.24
CA ASP A 168 -20.61 -12.43 27.20
C ASP A 168 -20.92 -10.92 27.05
N ARG A 169 -20.29 -10.05 27.84
CA ARG A 169 -20.49 -8.58 27.82
C ARG A 169 -19.17 -7.84 27.83
N PHE A 170 -19.15 -6.67 27.20
CA PHE A 170 -18.00 -5.77 27.25
C PHE A 170 -17.68 -5.41 28.72
N GLY A 171 -16.41 -5.45 29.09
CA GLY A 171 -15.93 -5.21 30.45
C GLY A 171 -15.83 -6.46 31.35
N GLN A 172 -16.39 -7.60 30.96
CA GLN A 172 -16.22 -8.87 31.67
C GLN A 172 -15.03 -9.64 31.09
N GLU A 173 -13.87 -9.57 31.74
CA GLU A 173 -12.64 -10.18 31.23
C GLU A 173 -12.77 -11.71 31.02
N TRP A 174 -12.29 -12.19 29.86
CA TRP A 174 -12.14 -13.61 29.60
C TRP A 174 -10.90 -14.17 30.30
N GLY A 175 -11.09 -15.15 31.20
CA GLY A 175 -10.02 -15.72 32.02
C GLY A 175 -8.99 -16.64 31.32
N PRO A 176 -9.25 -17.34 30.20
CA PRO A 176 -8.27 -18.23 29.60
C PRO A 176 -7.06 -17.50 29.01
N SER A 177 -5.85 -18.02 29.23
CA SER A 177 -4.62 -17.52 28.62
C SER A 177 -4.56 -17.81 27.13
N LEU A 178 -4.27 -16.79 26.31
CA LEU A 178 -4.01 -16.95 24.88
C LEU A 178 -2.53 -17.29 24.62
N PRO A 179 -2.19 -18.09 23.59
CA PRO A 179 -0.81 -18.43 23.25
C PRO A 179 0.05 -17.20 22.90
N ARG A 180 1.32 -17.15 23.33
CA ARG A 180 2.27 -16.06 23.06
C ARG A 180 3.13 -16.32 21.82
N VAL A 181 3.51 -15.26 21.10
CA VAL A 181 4.45 -15.28 19.96
C VAL A 181 5.51 -14.18 20.08
N VAL A 182 6.77 -14.45 19.71
CA VAL A 182 7.94 -13.54 19.86
C VAL A 182 8.76 -13.47 18.55
N GLY A 183 9.31 -12.31 18.18
CA GLY A 183 10.22 -12.11 17.04
C GLY A 183 10.71 -10.65 16.82
N GLY A 184 11.85 -10.38 16.18
CA GLY A 184 12.56 -9.09 16.10
C GLY A 184 13.09 -8.59 14.72
N VAL A 185 13.58 -7.33 14.52
CA VAL A 185 14.02 -6.67 13.24
C VAL A 185 15.21 -5.76 13.24
N SER A 186 15.83 -5.47 12.12
CA SER A 186 16.66 -4.26 11.83
C SER A 186 16.58 -3.81 10.35
N ARG A 187 17.18 -2.65 9.99
CA ARG A 187 16.96 -1.85 8.79
C ARG A 187 18.29 -1.41 8.16
N GLU A 188 18.44 -1.37 6.83
CA GLU A 188 19.54 -0.70 6.12
C GLU A 188 19.14 -0.02 4.78
N ALA A 189 19.99 0.90 4.26
CA ALA A 189 19.70 1.95 3.29
C ALA A 189 20.52 1.88 1.99
N GLY A 190 20.06 2.49 0.88
CA GLY A 190 20.70 2.56 -0.44
C GLY A 190 20.63 3.92 -1.16
N GLY A 191 21.48 4.17 -2.07
CA GLY A 191 21.86 5.11 -3.09
C GLY A 191 21.21 6.50 -3.37
N ARG A 192 21.97 7.50 -3.94
CA ARG A 192 21.70 8.95 -3.82
C ARG A 192 20.81 9.66 -4.88
N ASP A 193 20.67 9.25 -6.13
CA ASP A 193 19.94 10.00 -7.18
C ASP A 193 18.50 9.52 -7.41
N SER A 194 18.25 8.21 -7.29
CA SER A 194 16.89 7.68 -7.18
C SER A 194 16.20 8.17 -5.87
N ASP A 195 16.98 8.57 -4.89
CA ASP A 195 16.50 9.01 -3.57
C ASP A 195 15.78 10.35 -3.61
N ARG A 196 16.18 11.29 -4.48
CA ARG A 196 15.51 12.59 -4.63
C ARG A 196 14.11 12.46 -5.23
N PHE A 197 13.97 11.69 -6.30
CA PHE A 197 12.66 11.43 -6.89
C PHE A 197 11.74 10.69 -5.91
N ARG A 198 12.24 9.64 -5.26
CA ARG A 198 11.51 8.89 -4.23
C ARG A 198 11.10 9.77 -3.07
N MET A 199 11.99 10.66 -2.60
CA MET A 199 11.68 11.56 -1.51
C MET A 199 10.63 12.61 -1.92
N ALA A 200 10.72 13.17 -3.12
CA ALA A 200 9.72 14.10 -3.64
C ALA A 200 8.34 13.42 -3.73
N LEU A 201 8.28 12.24 -4.31
CA LEU A 201 7.05 11.46 -4.41
C LEU A 201 6.48 11.10 -3.03
N TYR A 202 7.33 10.62 -2.11
CA TYR A 202 6.94 10.33 -0.72
C TYR A 202 6.31 11.54 -0.04
N LEU A 203 6.94 12.72 -0.14
CA LEU A 203 6.46 13.94 0.49
C LEU A 203 5.14 14.44 -0.12
N VAL A 204 4.98 14.32 -1.44
CA VAL A 204 3.73 14.71 -2.11
C VAL A 204 2.59 13.78 -1.71
N ALA A 205 2.82 12.46 -1.70
CA ALA A 205 1.81 11.49 -1.27
C ALA A 205 1.41 11.73 0.20
N SER A 206 2.41 11.88 1.09
CA SER A 206 2.15 12.17 2.50
C SER A 206 1.40 13.48 2.72
N ALA A 207 1.68 14.52 1.91
CA ALA A 207 0.97 15.79 2.00
C ALA A 207 -0.51 15.63 1.63
N ARG A 208 -0.83 14.81 0.61
CA ARG A 208 -2.21 14.51 0.24
C ARG A 208 -2.97 13.78 1.35
N ASP A 209 -2.33 12.77 1.93
CA ASP A 209 -2.96 11.96 2.99
C ASP A 209 -3.21 12.79 4.27
N CYS A 210 -2.31 13.74 4.60
CA CYS A 210 -2.48 14.65 5.72
C CYS A 210 -3.64 15.67 5.55
N LEU A 211 -4.22 15.82 4.35
CA LEU A 211 -5.41 16.69 4.17
C LEU A 211 -6.65 16.17 4.89
N ASP A 212 -6.70 14.88 5.18
CA ASP A 212 -7.81 14.25 5.88
C ASP A 212 -7.64 14.31 7.42
N GLU A 213 -6.49 14.82 7.90
CA GLU A 213 -6.19 15.10 9.30
C GLU A 213 -6.50 16.57 9.66
N PRO A 214 -6.73 16.90 10.98
CA PRO A 214 -7.20 18.23 11.40
C PRO A 214 -6.22 19.40 11.17
N LEU A 215 -4.96 19.15 10.76
CA LEU A 215 -3.91 20.16 10.72
C LEU A 215 -3.50 20.55 9.28
N VAL A 216 -4.03 21.66 8.80
CA VAL A 216 -3.75 22.26 7.47
C VAL A 216 -2.26 22.54 7.22
N TYR A 217 -1.46 22.72 8.25
CA TYR A 217 -0.02 23.03 8.13
C TYR A 217 0.87 21.83 7.75
N GLY A 218 0.43 20.60 8.01
CA GLY A 218 1.20 19.40 7.64
C GLY A 218 1.42 19.29 6.14
N PRO A 219 0.35 19.31 5.32
CA PRO A 219 0.46 19.28 3.86
C PRO A 219 1.30 20.42 3.28
N PHE A 220 1.13 21.66 3.78
CA PHE A 220 1.93 22.79 3.33
C PHE A 220 3.43 22.55 3.56
N ARG A 221 3.83 22.12 4.76
CA ARG A 221 5.24 21.86 5.09
C ARG A 221 5.85 20.74 4.25
N MET A 222 5.07 19.71 3.95
CA MET A 222 5.54 18.61 3.10
C MET A 222 5.78 19.09 1.66
N ILE A 223 4.85 19.83 1.08
CA ILE A 223 4.98 20.38 -0.28
C ILE A 223 6.07 21.44 -0.36
N GLU A 224 6.24 22.28 0.65
CA GLU A 224 7.37 23.18 0.76
C GLU A 224 8.70 22.41 0.86
N GLY A 225 8.72 21.28 1.55
CA GLY A 225 9.87 20.37 1.60
C GLY A 225 10.25 19.84 0.22
N VAL A 226 9.27 19.47 -0.61
CA VAL A 226 9.49 19.07 -2.02
C VAL A 226 10.09 20.22 -2.82
N SER A 227 9.51 21.43 -2.73
CA SER A 227 10.03 22.62 -3.41
C SER A 227 11.51 22.87 -3.06
N ARG A 228 11.88 22.77 -1.78
CA ARG A 228 13.27 22.95 -1.31
C ARG A 228 14.18 21.83 -1.81
N LEU A 229 13.74 20.56 -1.75
CA LEU A 229 14.48 19.43 -2.25
C LEU A 229 14.82 19.58 -3.73
N LEU A 230 13.85 20.05 -4.54
CA LEU A 230 14.03 20.29 -5.98
C LEU A 230 14.82 21.58 -6.30
N SER A 231 15.10 22.41 -5.29
CA SER A 231 15.91 23.63 -5.42
C SER A 231 17.39 23.41 -5.17
N ASP A 232 17.81 22.23 -4.70
CA ASP A 232 19.20 21.95 -4.37
C ASP A 232 20.08 21.87 -5.63
N ARG A 233 21.38 22.16 -5.48
CA ARG A 233 22.37 22.60 -6.51
C ARG A 233 22.67 21.64 -7.66
N ALA A 234 22.04 20.49 -7.79
CA ALA A 234 22.21 19.61 -8.94
C ALA A 234 21.25 19.97 -10.08
N PRO A 235 21.63 19.80 -11.36
CA PRO A 235 20.69 19.99 -12.45
C PRO A 235 19.50 19.04 -12.30
N VAL A 236 18.31 19.64 -12.18
CA VAL A 236 17.04 18.91 -12.09
C VAL A 236 16.60 18.58 -13.51
N ASP A 237 16.15 17.35 -13.77
CA ASP A 237 15.61 17.02 -15.09
C ASP A 237 14.35 17.84 -15.43
N GLY A 238 13.99 17.87 -16.74
CA GLY A 238 12.89 18.72 -17.22
C GLY A 238 11.56 18.48 -16.51
N PHE A 239 11.24 17.21 -16.19
CA PHE A 239 10.03 16.86 -15.45
C PHE A 239 10.06 17.42 -14.02
N LEU A 240 11.15 17.22 -13.29
CA LEU A 240 11.25 17.73 -11.92
C LEU A 240 11.27 19.28 -11.87
N ALA A 241 11.84 19.94 -12.87
CA ALA A 241 11.81 21.40 -12.99
C ALA A 241 10.37 21.92 -13.19
N GLU A 242 9.60 21.25 -14.04
CA GLU A 242 8.18 21.57 -14.26
C GLU A 242 7.35 21.34 -12.99
N MET A 243 7.53 20.21 -12.32
CA MET A 243 6.84 19.91 -11.06
C MET A 243 7.14 20.94 -9.99
N LYS A 244 8.41 21.36 -9.87
CA LYS A 244 8.82 22.43 -8.96
C LYS A 244 8.07 23.73 -9.25
N ALA A 245 8.01 24.15 -10.51
CA ALA A 245 7.31 25.38 -10.88
C ALA A 245 5.82 25.35 -10.50
N GLN A 246 5.14 24.22 -10.72
CA GLN A 246 3.75 24.03 -10.31
C GLN A 246 3.59 24.06 -8.79
N ILE A 247 4.47 23.38 -8.06
CA ILE A 247 4.46 23.36 -6.60
C ILE A 247 4.62 24.79 -6.05
N ASP A 248 5.54 25.57 -6.57
CA ASP A 248 5.77 26.94 -6.11
C ASP A 248 4.58 27.87 -6.35
N GLN A 249 3.79 27.62 -7.40
CA GLN A 249 2.57 28.37 -7.67
C GLN A 249 1.40 27.97 -6.77
N GLN A 250 1.27 26.67 -6.44
CA GLN A 250 0.06 26.11 -5.84
C GLN A 250 0.17 25.86 -4.33
N LYS A 251 1.38 25.77 -3.78
CA LYS A 251 1.61 25.34 -2.38
C LYS A 251 0.90 26.18 -1.32
N TYR A 252 0.59 27.46 -1.60
CA TYR A 252 -0.14 28.33 -0.67
C TYR A 252 -1.66 28.20 -0.75
N ASN A 253 -2.19 27.56 -1.80
CA ASN A 253 -3.63 27.43 -2.01
C ASN A 253 -4.33 26.59 -0.96
N VAL A 254 -3.60 25.75 -0.24
CA VAL A 254 -4.12 24.98 0.92
C VAL A 254 -4.76 25.90 1.98
N MET A 255 -4.31 27.15 2.09
CA MET A 255 -4.86 28.14 3.04
C MET A 255 -6.17 28.77 2.55
N ALA A 256 -6.45 28.73 1.25
CA ALA A 256 -7.61 29.36 0.64
C ALA A 256 -8.72 28.35 0.32
N ASP A 257 -8.38 27.21 -0.27
CA ASP A 257 -9.32 26.16 -0.67
C ASP A 257 -8.70 24.78 -0.52
N ARG A 258 -9.08 24.09 0.56
CA ARG A 258 -8.58 22.75 0.90
C ARG A 258 -9.00 21.68 -0.13
N GLU A 259 -10.21 21.77 -0.65
CA GLU A 259 -10.70 20.77 -1.62
C GLU A 259 -10.02 20.93 -2.98
N ALA A 260 -9.90 22.16 -3.46
CA ALA A 260 -9.17 22.44 -4.69
C ALA A 260 -7.69 22.04 -4.56
N PHE A 261 -7.08 22.29 -3.41
CA PHE A 261 -5.71 21.87 -3.14
C PHE A 261 -5.57 20.33 -3.11
N GLY A 262 -6.55 19.62 -2.56
CA GLY A 262 -6.59 18.18 -2.59
C GLY A 262 -6.65 17.60 -4.00
N ARG A 263 -7.57 18.12 -4.85
CA ARG A 263 -7.66 17.73 -6.27
C ARG A 263 -6.36 18.00 -7.03
N TRP A 264 -5.75 19.15 -6.81
CA TRP A 264 -4.45 19.45 -7.41
C TRP A 264 -3.35 18.49 -6.96
N LEU A 265 -3.30 18.06 -5.69
CA LEU A 265 -2.35 17.06 -5.23
C LEU A 265 -2.57 15.69 -5.90
N ASP A 266 -3.83 15.29 -6.11
CA ASP A 266 -4.15 14.07 -6.83
C ASP A 266 -3.66 14.11 -8.28
N GLU A 267 -3.84 15.25 -8.98
CA GLU A 267 -3.30 15.48 -10.33
C GLU A 267 -1.76 15.42 -10.35
N LEU A 268 -1.12 16.08 -9.38
CA LEU A 268 0.34 16.07 -9.24
C LEU A 268 0.87 14.65 -9.03
N LEU A 269 0.22 13.86 -8.17
CA LEU A 269 0.58 12.47 -7.90
C LEU A 269 0.38 11.58 -9.13
N ALA A 270 -0.70 11.75 -9.89
CA ALA A 270 -0.91 11.03 -11.14
C ALA A 270 0.24 11.29 -12.13
N ARG A 271 0.71 12.52 -12.24
CA ARG A 271 1.85 12.89 -13.08
C ARG A 271 3.15 12.26 -12.62
N PHE A 272 3.43 12.25 -11.30
CA PHE A 272 4.60 11.55 -10.76
C PHE A 272 4.50 10.04 -11.00
N GLY A 273 3.29 9.45 -10.91
CA GLY A 273 3.05 8.03 -11.20
C GLY A 273 3.35 7.69 -12.67
N ALA A 274 2.83 8.48 -13.60
CA ALA A 274 3.10 8.29 -15.03
C ALA A 274 4.60 8.43 -15.35
N GLU A 275 5.27 9.43 -14.77
CA GLU A 275 6.71 9.60 -14.96
C GLU A 275 7.52 8.46 -14.32
N ALA A 276 7.10 7.93 -13.18
CA ALA A 276 7.72 6.76 -12.58
C ALA A 276 7.58 5.52 -13.49
N ALA A 277 6.39 5.30 -14.06
CA ALA A 277 6.15 4.24 -15.04
C ALA A 277 7.07 4.39 -16.27
N ARG A 278 7.13 5.58 -16.87
CA ARG A 278 8.02 5.90 -17.99
C ARG A 278 9.50 5.62 -17.66
N ARG A 279 9.99 6.06 -16.49
CA ARG A 279 11.38 5.82 -16.06
C ARG A 279 11.70 4.36 -15.83
N ASN A 280 10.73 3.55 -15.50
CA ASN A 280 10.87 2.11 -15.27
C ASN A 280 10.53 1.26 -16.52
N GLY A 281 10.21 1.90 -17.66
CA GLY A 281 9.91 1.21 -18.92
C GLY A 281 8.57 0.45 -18.91
N VAL A 282 7.62 0.88 -18.07
CA VAL A 282 6.25 0.37 -18.08
C VAL A 282 5.50 1.05 -19.22
N GLU A 283 5.14 0.32 -20.28
CA GLU A 283 4.38 0.85 -21.39
C GLU A 283 2.92 1.13 -20.96
N GLU A 284 2.38 2.27 -21.42
CA GLU A 284 0.94 2.51 -21.34
C GLU A 284 0.23 1.49 -22.24
N THR A 285 -0.48 0.55 -21.63
CA THR A 285 -1.40 -0.32 -22.37
C THR A 285 -2.54 0.55 -22.90
N ARG A 286 -2.58 0.74 -24.23
CA ARG A 286 -3.66 1.46 -24.95
C ARG A 286 -5.00 0.77 -24.85
#